data_cc186dbe69ed1357b341f30b7fadc500
#
_entry.id   cc186dbe69ed1357b341f30b7fadc500
#
_cell.length_a   1.000
_cell.length_b   1.000
_cell.length_c   1.000
_cell.angle_alpha   90.00
_cell.angle_beta   90.00
_cell.angle_gamma   90.00
#
_symmetry.space_group_name_H-M   'P 1'
#
loop_
_entity.id
_entity.type
_entity.pdbx_description
1 polymer ?
#
loop_
_entity_poly.entity_id
_entity_poly.type
_entity_poly.pdbx_seq_one_letter_code
_entity_poly.pdbx_strand_id
1 'polypeptide(L)'
;MKQYETVTVVGAGLAGCEAAWQLAIRDIPVQLCEMKPMKRSPAHHTDNFAELVCSNSLRSNELSNAAGLLKEELRRLDSLIVTCADKTQVEAGGALAVDRTAFAQSVTNTIKNHPNITIIPGEITEFPDGRVIIASGPLTSDALSAAIHEKIGKEFLSFYDAAAPIVTAESIDMTRAYLASRYGKGTPDYINCPLSAEEYHAFREALCTAEEAPVHGFEDSKVFEGCMPVEVNARRGYDTLRYGILKPIGLPDPKTGKDPFAVLQLRRDNAQGSLYNLVGCQTHLKFGEQKRVFSIIPALANAEFVRYGVMHRNTFLDSPRLLDNTYALRTEPRIRFAGQITGVEGYVESAASGFLAGLTTALEVQEKSSLIWNRQTAIGALACYVSDHTINKFQPMNVNFGILDPLAYRVKGKREKNNQISARALAIIDSIKERIAL
;
A
#
# COMPACT_ATOMS: atom_id res chain seq x y z
N MET A 1 1.62 27.24 27.95
CA MET A 1 1.17 26.38 26.85
C MET A 1 -0.16 25.74 27.24
N LYS A 2 -1.15 25.71 26.33
CA LYS A 2 -2.42 24.98 26.58
C LYS A 2 -2.08 23.49 26.68
N GLN A 3 -2.45 22.84 27.76
CA GLN A 3 -2.21 21.40 27.93
C GLN A 3 -3.37 20.66 27.27
N TYR A 4 -3.10 19.93 26.20
CA TYR A 4 -4.11 19.13 25.50
C TYR A 4 -4.22 17.74 26.11
N GLU A 5 -5.38 17.11 25.91
CA GLU A 5 -5.55 15.69 26.26
C GLU A 5 -4.62 14.80 25.42
N THR A 6 -4.18 13.69 26.01
CA THR A 6 -3.37 12.70 25.30
C THR A 6 -4.24 11.87 24.38
N VAL A 7 -3.80 11.68 23.14
CA VAL A 7 -4.46 10.80 22.15
C VAL A 7 -3.70 9.49 22.03
N THR A 8 -4.41 8.37 22.11
CA THR A 8 -3.83 7.05 21.92
C THR A 8 -3.91 6.64 20.44
N VAL A 9 -2.79 6.19 19.87
CA VAL A 9 -2.74 5.60 18.52
C VAL A 9 -2.28 4.14 18.66
N VAL A 10 -3.06 3.20 18.12
CA VAL A 10 -2.80 1.76 18.22
C VAL A 10 -2.26 1.23 16.90
N GLY A 11 -1.02 0.77 16.90
CA GLY A 11 -0.28 0.26 15.74
C GLY A 11 0.66 1.29 15.12
N ALA A 12 1.94 0.96 15.00
CA ALA A 12 2.98 1.80 14.38
C ALA A 12 3.26 1.39 12.92
N GLY A 13 2.20 1.05 12.17
CA GLY A 13 2.25 0.91 10.71
C GLY A 13 2.23 2.28 10.02
N LEU A 14 2.07 2.29 8.69
CA LEU A 14 2.04 3.53 7.89
C LEU A 14 0.97 4.52 8.39
N ALA A 15 -0.24 4.04 8.60
CA ALA A 15 -1.35 4.88 9.04
C ALA A 15 -1.17 5.40 10.48
N GLY A 16 -0.70 4.53 11.40
CA GLY A 16 -0.51 4.94 12.79
C GLY A 16 0.65 5.91 12.97
N CYS A 17 1.78 5.71 12.28
CA CYS A 17 2.89 6.66 12.28
C CYS A 17 2.47 8.02 11.69
N GLU A 18 1.70 8.01 10.60
CA GLU A 18 1.18 9.24 10.01
C GLU A 18 0.22 9.97 10.96
N ALA A 19 -0.73 9.24 11.58
CA ALA A 19 -1.67 9.82 12.54
C ALA A 19 -0.95 10.40 13.77
N ALA A 20 -0.01 9.66 14.34
CA ALA A 20 0.80 10.13 15.47
C ALA A 20 1.61 11.38 15.13
N TRP A 21 2.18 11.43 13.91
CA TRP A 21 2.89 12.59 13.40
C TRP A 21 1.98 13.81 13.30
N GLN A 22 0.80 13.67 12.68
CA GLN A 22 -0.15 14.77 12.50
C GLN A 22 -0.66 15.36 13.82
N LEU A 23 -0.78 14.55 14.86
CA LEU A 23 -1.08 15.00 16.22
C LEU A 23 0.11 15.72 16.85
N ALA A 24 1.29 15.10 16.79
CA ALA A 24 2.49 15.54 17.50
C ALA A 24 3.04 16.88 17.01
N ILE A 25 3.03 17.13 15.67
CA ILE A 25 3.44 18.42 15.09
C ILE A 25 2.45 19.58 15.42
N ARG A 26 1.32 19.26 16.01
CA ARG A 26 0.31 20.21 16.51
C ARG A 26 0.27 20.28 18.03
N ASP A 27 1.38 19.94 18.67
CA ASP A 27 1.59 19.98 20.12
C ASP A 27 0.62 19.11 20.95
N ILE A 28 0.03 18.07 20.35
CA ILE A 28 -0.83 17.14 21.05
C ILE A 28 0.02 15.95 21.53
N PRO A 29 -0.02 15.62 22.84
CA PRO A 29 0.64 14.44 23.38
C PRO A 29 0.06 13.15 22.79
N VAL A 30 0.91 12.24 22.35
CA VAL A 30 0.52 10.97 21.72
C VAL A 30 1.11 9.81 22.50
N GLN A 31 0.28 8.80 22.79
CA GLN A 31 0.72 7.46 23.16
C GLN A 31 0.59 6.55 21.94
N LEU A 32 1.73 6.19 21.33
CA LEU A 32 1.76 5.27 20.21
C LEU A 32 2.02 3.84 20.72
N CYS A 33 0.98 3.01 20.71
CA CYS A 33 1.02 1.64 21.16
C CYS A 33 1.43 0.72 20.01
N GLU A 34 2.51 -0.06 20.18
CA GLU A 34 3.00 -0.99 19.16
C GLU A 34 3.35 -2.34 19.80
N MET A 35 2.82 -3.42 19.23
CA MET A 35 3.06 -4.77 19.79
C MET A 35 4.48 -5.29 19.58
N LYS A 36 5.22 -4.79 18.59
CA LYS A 36 6.65 -5.09 18.39
C LYS A 36 7.50 -4.40 19.46
N PRO A 37 8.59 -5.00 19.91
CA PRO A 37 9.15 -6.31 19.50
C PRO A 37 8.54 -7.52 20.20
N MET A 38 7.62 -7.32 21.15
CA MET A 38 7.09 -8.40 22.01
C MET A 38 6.27 -9.42 21.23
N LYS A 39 5.49 -8.95 20.25
CA LYS A 39 4.67 -9.78 19.36
C LYS A 39 4.78 -9.25 17.94
N ARG A 40 4.83 -10.13 16.96
CA ARG A 40 4.85 -9.77 15.53
C ARG A 40 3.69 -10.41 14.79
N SER A 41 3.17 -9.73 13.79
CA SER A 41 2.27 -10.36 12.84
C SER A 41 3.06 -11.30 11.90
N PRO A 42 2.40 -12.23 11.21
CA PRO A 42 3.07 -13.15 10.29
C PRO A 42 3.85 -12.48 9.15
N ALA A 43 3.53 -11.23 8.80
CA ALA A 43 4.14 -10.51 7.70
C ALA A 43 5.32 -9.60 8.10
N HIS A 44 5.47 -9.28 9.39
CA HIS A 44 6.51 -8.37 9.86
C HIS A 44 7.75 -9.13 10.32
N HIS A 45 8.94 -8.66 9.89
CA HIS A 45 10.22 -9.32 10.14
C HIS A 45 11.18 -8.46 10.97
N THR A 46 10.96 -7.15 11.04
CA THR A 46 11.81 -6.19 11.76
C THR A 46 11.07 -5.51 12.90
N ASP A 47 11.81 -4.85 13.80
CA ASP A 47 11.23 -4.02 14.87
C ASP A 47 10.96 -2.58 14.43
N ASN A 48 11.29 -2.24 13.18
CA ASN A 48 11.04 -0.92 12.63
C ASN A 48 9.53 -0.68 12.44
N PHE A 49 9.14 0.58 12.59
CA PHE A 49 7.81 1.05 12.26
C PHE A 49 7.61 1.18 10.75
N ALA A 50 6.35 1.25 10.29
CA ALA A 50 5.99 1.41 8.89
C ALA A 50 6.70 0.43 7.93
N GLU A 51 6.93 -0.81 8.35
CA GLU A 51 7.56 -1.85 7.54
C GLU A 51 6.70 -2.17 6.31
N LEU A 52 7.30 -2.10 5.11
CA LEU A 52 6.64 -2.45 3.86
C LEU A 52 6.70 -3.96 3.62
N VAL A 53 5.61 -4.66 3.81
CA VAL A 53 5.57 -6.13 3.83
C VAL A 53 5.37 -6.79 2.47
N CYS A 54 4.72 -6.13 1.51
CA CYS A 54 4.37 -6.70 0.20
C CYS A 54 5.34 -6.25 -0.90
N SER A 55 5.45 -4.93 -1.12
CA SER A 55 6.23 -4.30 -2.19
C SER A 55 7.01 -3.12 -1.62
N ASN A 56 8.09 -2.71 -2.29
CA ASN A 56 8.78 -1.48 -1.97
C ASN A 56 8.30 -0.27 -2.81
N SER A 57 7.27 -0.46 -3.63
CA SER A 57 6.73 0.59 -4.49
C SER A 57 5.50 1.25 -3.88
N LEU A 58 5.52 2.58 -3.90
CA LEU A 58 4.37 3.41 -3.63
C LEU A 58 3.66 3.83 -4.93
N ARG A 59 3.82 3.04 -6.00
CA ARG A 59 3.20 3.23 -7.33
C ARG A 59 3.65 4.51 -8.05
N SER A 60 2.95 4.84 -9.16
CA SER A 60 3.28 5.98 -10.02
C SER A 60 3.38 7.31 -9.27
N ASN A 61 4.38 8.12 -9.61
CA ASN A 61 4.57 9.48 -9.08
C ASN A 61 4.05 10.57 -10.03
N GLU A 62 3.51 10.19 -11.19
CA GLU A 62 2.93 11.13 -12.16
C GLU A 62 1.56 11.66 -11.71
N LEU A 63 1.31 12.97 -11.83
CA LEU A 63 0.03 13.61 -11.50
C LEU A 63 -1.13 13.16 -12.39
N SER A 64 -0.86 12.66 -13.58
CA SER A 64 -1.85 12.03 -14.46
C SER A 64 -2.36 10.67 -13.94
N ASN A 65 -1.79 10.18 -12.83
CA ASN A 65 -2.17 8.97 -12.11
C ASN A 65 -2.68 9.34 -10.71
N ALA A 66 -3.79 8.76 -10.27
CA ALA A 66 -4.39 9.11 -8.98
C ALA A 66 -3.48 8.81 -7.77
N ALA A 67 -2.63 7.78 -7.85
CA ALA A 67 -1.63 7.51 -6.80
C ALA A 67 -0.54 8.60 -6.73
N GLY A 68 -0.19 9.20 -7.87
CA GLY A 68 0.71 10.35 -7.92
C GLY A 68 0.06 11.60 -7.34
N LEU A 69 -1.21 11.85 -7.68
CA LEU A 69 -1.99 12.93 -7.08
C LEU A 69 -2.09 12.78 -5.57
N LEU A 70 -2.44 11.61 -5.05
CA LEU A 70 -2.57 11.37 -3.61
C LEU A 70 -1.25 11.64 -2.86
N LYS A 71 -0.11 11.21 -3.43
CA LYS A 71 1.21 11.53 -2.86
C LYS A 71 1.50 13.02 -2.86
N GLU A 72 1.16 13.73 -3.93
CA GLU A 72 1.39 15.18 -4.00
C GLU A 72 0.50 15.96 -3.03
N GLU A 73 -0.75 15.52 -2.84
CA GLU A 73 -1.63 16.08 -1.80
C GLU A 73 -0.99 15.91 -0.40
N LEU A 74 -0.54 14.70 -0.08
CA LEU A 74 0.12 14.39 1.19
C LEU A 74 1.45 15.15 1.34
N ARG A 75 2.23 15.30 0.27
CA ARG A 75 3.50 16.03 0.27
C ARG A 75 3.30 17.50 0.62
N ARG A 76 2.28 18.15 0.04
CA ARG A 76 1.92 19.53 0.34
C ARG A 76 1.44 19.73 1.78
N LEU A 77 0.85 18.69 2.36
CA LEU A 77 0.32 18.70 3.73
C LEU A 77 1.32 18.18 4.79
N ASP A 78 2.61 18.09 4.45
CA ASP A 78 3.70 17.74 5.35
C ASP A 78 3.56 16.32 5.96
N SER A 79 3.13 15.33 5.12
CA SER A 79 3.06 13.92 5.48
C SER A 79 4.44 13.36 5.84
N LEU A 80 4.54 12.68 6.97
CA LEU A 80 5.74 11.96 7.38
C LEU A 80 6.09 10.84 6.39
N ILE A 81 5.10 10.03 6.03
CA ILE A 81 5.31 8.83 5.21
C ILE A 81 5.82 9.21 3.82
N VAL A 82 5.25 10.23 3.18
CA VAL A 82 5.70 10.68 1.87
C VAL A 82 7.08 11.36 1.96
N THR A 83 7.32 12.16 2.99
CA THR A 83 8.63 12.79 3.24
C THR A 83 9.74 11.75 3.42
N CYS A 84 9.50 10.68 4.19
CA CYS A 84 10.46 9.60 4.35
C CYS A 84 10.65 8.80 3.06
N ALA A 85 9.58 8.59 2.29
CA ALA A 85 9.65 7.89 1.00
C ALA A 85 10.50 8.66 -0.02
N ASP A 86 10.32 9.98 -0.13
CA ASP A 86 11.11 10.83 -1.03
C ASP A 86 12.61 10.83 -0.66
N LYS A 87 12.94 10.77 0.65
CA LYS A 87 14.32 10.70 1.13
C LYS A 87 15.01 9.35 0.90
N THR A 88 14.26 8.29 0.76
CA THR A 88 14.79 6.92 0.64
C THR A 88 14.44 6.27 -0.71
N GLN A 89 14.15 7.11 -1.69
CA GLN A 89 13.81 6.69 -3.04
C GLN A 89 14.93 5.88 -3.70
N VAL A 90 14.53 4.83 -4.41
CA VAL A 90 15.38 4.08 -5.34
C VAL A 90 14.85 4.23 -6.76
N GLU A 91 15.73 4.04 -7.74
CA GLU A 91 15.37 4.14 -9.15
C GLU A 91 14.29 3.10 -9.54
N ALA A 92 13.18 3.57 -10.10
CA ALA A 92 12.04 2.74 -10.52
C ALA A 92 11.22 3.42 -11.62
N GLY A 93 11.87 4.09 -12.58
CA GLY A 93 11.22 4.79 -13.69
C GLY A 93 10.23 5.85 -13.19
N GLY A 94 8.96 5.78 -13.62
CA GLY A 94 7.92 6.73 -13.19
C GLY A 94 7.22 6.38 -11.87
N ALA A 95 7.70 5.39 -11.12
CA ALA A 95 7.16 5.01 -9.82
C ALA A 95 8.02 5.57 -8.68
N LEU A 96 7.40 5.86 -7.54
CA LEU A 96 8.11 6.07 -6.28
C LEU A 96 8.33 4.71 -5.62
N ALA A 97 9.54 4.18 -5.70
CA ALA A 97 9.98 3.02 -4.94
C ALA A 97 11.03 3.43 -3.92
N VAL A 98 11.14 2.70 -2.83
CA VAL A 98 12.03 3.04 -1.71
C VAL A 98 12.93 1.87 -1.34
N ASP A 99 14.09 2.17 -0.76
CA ASP A 99 14.82 1.18 0.03
C ASP A 99 13.99 0.87 1.27
N ARG A 100 13.52 -0.38 1.41
CA ARG A 100 12.60 -0.79 2.49
C ARG A 100 13.17 -0.53 3.87
N THR A 101 14.44 -0.86 4.05
CA THR A 101 15.11 -0.76 5.35
C THR A 101 15.35 0.69 5.72
N ALA A 102 15.89 1.48 4.79
CA ALA A 102 16.13 2.90 5.01
C ALA A 102 14.82 3.67 5.25
N PHE A 103 13.75 3.35 4.52
CA PHE A 103 12.43 3.94 4.71
C PHE A 103 11.87 3.66 6.11
N ALA A 104 11.79 2.39 6.49
CA ALA A 104 11.28 1.99 7.80
C ALA A 104 12.12 2.59 8.95
N GLN A 105 13.45 2.62 8.80
CA GLN A 105 14.36 3.25 9.75
C GLN A 105 14.14 4.77 9.86
N SER A 106 13.95 5.46 8.72
CA SER A 106 13.67 6.91 8.68
C SER A 106 12.39 7.25 9.43
N VAL A 107 11.29 6.51 9.17
CA VAL A 107 10.02 6.70 9.89
C VAL A 107 10.19 6.40 11.38
N THR A 108 10.82 5.28 11.73
CA THR A 108 11.05 4.87 13.13
C THR A 108 11.81 5.93 13.90
N ASN A 109 12.92 6.44 13.34
CA ASN A 109 13.76 7.44 13.99
C ASN A 109 12.99 8.76 14.18
N THR A 110 12.24 9.19 13.18
CA THR A 110 11.46 10.43 13.26
C THR A 110 10.39 10.35 14.37
N ILE A 111 9.66 9.25 14.42
CA ILE A 111 8.61 9.03 15.43
C ILE A 111 9.21 8.92 16.85
N LYS A 112 10.25 8.09 17.02
CA LYS A 112 10.87 7.87 18.34
C LYS A 112 11.54 9.10 18.92
N ASN A 113 12.04 10.01 18.08
CA ASN A 113 12.72 11.22 18.51
C ASN A 113 11.79 12.43 18.69
N HIS A 114 10.49 12.29 18.41
CA HIS A 114 9.56 13.41 18.57
C HIS A 114 9.14 13.59 20.04
N PRO A 115 9.30 14.78 20.64
CA PRO A 115 9.08 14.99 22.08
C PRO A 115 7.62 14.74 22.52
N ASN A 116 6.65 14.92 21.63
CA ASN A 116 5.22 14.74 21.94
C ASN A 116 4.74 13.30 21.68
N ILE A 117 5.63 12.35 21.32
CA ILE A 117 5.24 10.95 21.07
C ILE A 117 5.91 10.04 22.11
N THR A 118 5.11 9.37 22.88
CA THR A 118 5.55 8.32 23.82
C THR A 118 5.22 6.96 23.24
N ILE A 119 6.24 6.11 23.06
CA ILE A 119 6.04 4.74 22.57
C ILE A 119 5.65 3.84 23.75
N ILE A 120 4.53 3.16 23.62
CA ILE A 120 4.04 2.17 24.59
C ILE A 120 4.19 0.78 23.94
N PRO A 121 5.20 -0.01 24.34
CA PRO A 121 5.38 -1.35 23.78
C PRO A 121 4.34 -2.31 24.37
N GLY A 122 3.79 -3.16 23.54
CA GLY A 122 2.86 -4.21 23.94
C GLY A 122 1.62 -4.29 23.07
N GLU A 123 0.93 -5.41 23.18
CA GLU A 123 -0.34 -5.65 22.51
C GLU A 123 -1.48 -4.94 23.24
N ILE A 124 -2.27 -4.18 22.50
CA ILE A 124 -3.53 -3.63 22.98
C ILE A 124 -4.63 -4.66 22.73
N THR A 125 -5.32 -5.06 23.79
CA THR A 125 -6.36 -6.09 23.77
C THR A 125 -7.77 -5.53 24.03
N GLU A 126 -7.87 -4.28 24.48
CA GLU A 126 -9.11 -3.56 24.79
C GLU A 126 -9.03 -2.13 24.26
N PHE A 127 -10.17 -1.48 24.07
CA PHE A 127 -10.17 -0.08 23.65
C PHE A 127 -9.65 0.83 24.77
N PRO A 128 -8.62 1.65 24.50
CA PRO A 128 -8.17 2.66 25.44
C PRO A 128 -9.28 3.68 25.78
N ASP A 129 -9.19 4.23 26.97
CA ASP A 129 -10.00 5.39 27.36
C ASP A 129 -9.59 6.65 26.59
N GLY A 130 -10.44 7.67 26.60
CA GLY A 130 -10.19 8.94 25.89
C GLY A 130 -10.30 8.79 24.37
N ARG A 131 -9.61 9.66 23.63
CA ARG A 131 -9.58 9.62 22.16
C ARG A 131 -8.59 8.59 21.66
N VAL A 132 -9.02 7.75 20.72
CA VAL A 132 -8.19 6.68 20.17
C VAL A 132 -8.29 6.60 18.66
N ILE A 133 -7.14 6.33 18.01
CA ILE A 133 -7.06 6.00 16.58
C ILE A 133 -6.54 4.56 16.46
N ILE A 134 -7.37 3.64 15.98
CA ILE A 134 -7.03 2.24 15.73
C ILE A 134 -6.44 2.13 14.33
N ALA A 135 -5.13 1.95 14.25
CA ALA A 135 -4.35 1.84 13.03
C ALA A 135 -3.58 0.50 12.94
N SER A 136 -4.18 -0.55 13.50
CA SER A 136 -3.57 -1.88 13.64
C SER A 136 -3.39 -2.64 12.32
N GLY A 137 -3.93 -2.11 11.22
CA GLY A 137 -3.76 -2.66 9.87
C GLY A 137 -4.59 -3.92 9.62
N PRO A 138 -4.30 -4.61 8.48
CA PRO A 138 -5.10 -5.77 8.05
C PRO A 138 -4.78 -7.05 8.82
N LEU A 139 -3.65 -7.07 9.54
CA LEU A 139 -3.18 -8.19 10.37
C LEU A 139 -3.33 -7.85 11.87
N THR A 140 -4.44 -7.23 12.20
CA THR A 140 -4.83 -6.95 13.60
C THR A 140 -4.80 -8.24 14.43
N SER A 141 -4.26 -8.18 15.64
CA SER A 141 -4.15 -9.34 16.52
C SER A 141 -5.53 -9.90 16.90
N ASP A 142 -5.58 -11.19 17.21
CA ASP A 142 -6.83 -11.86 17.55
C ASP A 142 -7.54 -11.22 18.74
N ALA A 143 -6.80 -10.80 19.77
CA ALA A 143 -7.35 -10.17 20.96
C ALA A 143 -7.97 -8.81 20.63
N LEU A 144 -7.27 -7.94 19.90
CA LEU A 144 -7.82 -6.65 19.49
C LEU A 144 -8.96 -6.83 18.47
N SER A 145 -8.88 -7.84 17.58
CA SER A 145 -9.97 -8.17 16.66
C SER A 145 -11.24 -8.57 17.42
N ALA A 146 -11.10 -9.37 18.49
CA ALA A 146 -12.23 -9.74 19.33
C ALA A 146 -12.86 -8.51 20.02
N ALA A 147 -12.04 -7.61 20.60
CA ALA A 147 -12.50 -6.38 21.21
C ALA A 147 -13.22 -5.46 20.19
N ILE A 148 -12.68 -5.34 18.97
CA ILE A 148 -13.34 -4.57 17.90
C ILE A 148 -14.67 -5.22 17.54
N HIS A 149 -14.72 -6.55 17.37
CA HIS A 149 -15.95 -7.27 17.05
C HIS A 149 -17.03 -7.05 18.12
N GLU A 150 -16.68 -7.16 19.39
CA GLU A 150 -17.59 -6.89 20.52
C GLU A 150 -18.13 -5.45 20.46
N LYS A 151 -17.25 -4.48 20.19
CA LYS A 151 -17.60 -3.06 20.15
C LYS A 151 -18.53 -2.68 19.01
N ILE A 152 -18.27 -3.18 17.80
CA ILE A 152 -19.04 -2.83 16.59
C ILE A 152 -20.24 -3.75 16.34
N GLY A 153 -20.32 -4.90 17.01
CA GLY A 153 -21.43 -5.86 16.91
C GLY A 153 -21.57 -6.49 15.53
N LYS A 154 -20.52 -6.54 14.72
CA LYS A 154 -20.52 -7.06 13.34
C LYS A 154 -19.25 -7.83 13.04
N GLU A 155 -19.36 -8.79 12.14
CA GLU A 155 -18.21 -9.51 11.63
C GLU A 155 -17.32 -8.62 10.75
N PHE A 156 -16.01 -8.90 10.80
CA PHE A 156 -15.08 -8.36 9.84
C PHE A 156 -15.32 -8.94 8.46
N LEU A 157 -15.17 -8.12 7.44
CA LEU A 157 -14.95 -8.57 6.08
C LEU A 157 -13.49 -9.00 5.93
N SER A 158 -13.21 -9.95 5.06
CA SER A 158 -11.84 -10.41 4.83
C SER A 158 -11.57 -10.65 3.35
N PHE A 159 -10.32 -10.42 2.96
CA PHE A 159 -9.78 -10.80 1.67
C PHE A 159 -8.36 -11.37 1.86
N TYR A 160 -7.83 -12.01 0.81
CA TYR A 160 -6.46 -12.52 0.83
C TYR A 160 -5.55 -11.63 0.01
N ASP A 161 -4.34 -11.40 0.53
CA ASP A 161 -3.26 -10.66 -0.11
C ASP A 161 -1.99 -11.52 -0.14
N ALA A 162 -1.26 -11.46 -1.23
CA ALA A 162 -0.05 -12.23 -1.43
C ALA A 162 1.15 -11.34 -1.69
N ALA A 163 2.32 -11.71 -1.15
CA ALA A 163 3.59 -11.05 -1.42
C ALA A 163 4.31 -11.72 -2.60
N ALA A 164 5.10 -10.94 -3.34
CA ALA A 164 5.95 -11.42 -4.41
C ALA A 164 7.35 -11.81 -3.89
N PRO A 165 8.02 -12.80 -4.52
CA PRO A 165 9.37 -13.19 -4.17
C PRO A 165 10.41 -12.09 -4.46
N ILE A 166 11.54 -12.16 -3.73
CA ILE A 166 12.73 -11.31 -3.92
C ILE A 166 13.94 -12.20 -4.17
N VAL A 167 14.74 -11.86 -5.17
CA VAL A 167 15.97 -12.56 -5.55
C VAL A 167 17.21 -11.66 -5.44
N THR A 168 18.41 -12.26 -5.31
CA THR A 168 19.67 -11.51 -5.36
C THR A 168 20.01 -11.12 -6.80
N ALA A 169 20.59 -9.92 -6.98
CA ALA A 169 21.01 -9.42 -8.28
C ALA A 169 22.06 -10.34 -8.95
N GLU A 170 22.99 -10.86 -8.16
CA GLU A 170 24.10 -11.72 -8.61
C GLU A 170 23.62 -13.04 -9.22
N SER A 171 22.45 -13.51 -8.79
CA SER A 171 21.86 -14.77 -9.26
C SER A 171 21.03 -14.63 -10.55
N ILE A 172 20.85 -13.40 -11.05
CA ILE A 172 20.11 -13.13 -12.30
C ILE A 172 21.05 -13.27 -13.49
N ASP A 173 20.71 -14.14 -14.43
CA ASP A 173 21.47 -14.26 -15.69
C ASP A 173 21.17 -13.08 -16.64
N MET A 174 22.03 -12.06 -16.58
CA MET A 174 21.92 -10.86 -17.43
C MET A 174 22.22 -11.14 -18.92
N THR A 175 22.73 -12.32 -19.28
CA THR A 175 22.84 -12.70 -20.70
C THR A 175 21.49 -13.05 -21.32
N ARG A 176 20.51 -13.38 -20.45
CA ARG A 176 19.12 -13.74 -20.79
C ARG A 176 18.12 -12.66 -20.39
N ALA A 177 18.60 -11.50 -19.94
CA ALA A 177 17.79 -10.37 -19.53
C ALA A 177 18.35 -9.06 -20.09
N TYR A 178 17.57 -7.97 -19.99
CA TYR A 178 18.01 -6.65 -20.41
C TYR A 178 17.36 -5.55 -19.56
N LEU A 179 18.03 -4.40 -19.46
CA LEU A 179 17.51 -3.21 -18.79
C LEU A 179 16.67 -2.39 -19.77
N ALA A 180 15.43 -2.10 -19.39
CA ALA A 180 14.56 -1.19 -20.14
C ALA A 180 13.42 -0.67 -19.26
N SER A 181 12.89 0.49 -19.63
CA SER A 181 11.61 1.00 -19.14
C SER A 181 10.55 0.90 -20.24
N ARG A 182 9.32 0.62 -19.86
CA ARG A 182 8.21 0.42 -20.80
C ARG A 182 7.94 1.69 -21.62
N TYR A 183 7.93 1.54 -22.94
CA TYR A 183 7.81 2.65 -23.91
C TYR A 183 8.93 3.68 -23.83
N GLY A 184 10.10 3.33 -23.29
CA GLY A 184 11.21 4.26 -23.12
C GLY A 184 10.90 5.42 -22.15
N LYS A 185 9.94 5.26 -21.24
CA LYS A 185 9.57 6.30 -20.26
C LYS A 185 10.45 6.24 -19.02
N GLY A 186 11.15 7.33 -18.74
CA GLY A 186 12.11 7.40 -17.63
C GLY A 186 13.40 6.63 -17.91
N THR A 187 14.12 6.31 -16.86
CA THR A 187 15.37 5.55 -16.91
C THR A 187 15.11 4.03 -17.06
N PRO A 188 16.02 3.26 -17.67
CA PRO A 188 15.86 1.83 -17.92
C PRO A 188 16.14 1.00 -16.64
N ASP A 189 15.36 1.22 -15.58
CA ASP A 189 15.64 0.72 -14.23
C ASP A 189 15.12 -0.69 -13.94
N TYR A 190 14.30 -1.25 -14.85
CA TYR A 190 13.77 -2.60 -14.70
C TYR A 190 14.63 -3.61 -15.45
N ILE A 191 14.97 -4.72 -14.78
CA ILE A 191 15.48 -5.90 -15.47
C ILE A 191 14.28 -6.61 -16.09
N ASN A 192 14.34 -6.86 -17.40
CA ASN A 192 13.30 -7.52 -18.18
C ASN A 192 13.79 -8.91 -18.57
N CYS A 193 13.06 -9.95 -18.14
CA CYS A 193 13.33 -11.35 -18.41
C CYS A 193 12.37 -11.82 -19.52
N PRO A 194 12.81 -11.85 -20.80
CA PRO A 194 11.96 -12.27 -21.89
C PRO A 194 11.73 -13.79 -21.85
N LEU A 195 10.56 -14.21 -22.34
CA LEU A 195 10.21 -15.61 -22.57
C LEU A 195 9.80 -15.82 -24.02
N SER A 196 10.23 -16.94 -24.61
CA SER A 196 9.66 -17.47 -25.85
C SER A 196 8.25 -18.03 -25.62
N ALA A 197 7.58 -18.44 -26.66
CA ALA A 197 6.27 -19.10 -26.56
C ALA A 197 6.35 -20.42 -25.79
N GLU A 198 7.40 -21.22 -26.02
CA GLU A 198 7.64 -22.49 -25.38
C GLU A 198 7.97 -22.30 -23.88
N GLU A 199 8.85 -21.34 -23.54
CA GLU A 199 9.22 -21.00 -22.16
C GLU A 199 8.01 -20.48 -21.38
N TYR A 200 7.20 -19.62 -21.99
CA TYR A 200 5.95 -19.14 -21.39
C TYR A 200 4.95 -20.27 -21.14
N HIS A 201 4.78 -21.17 -22.13
CA HIS A 201 3.89 -22.32 -21.97
C HIS A 201 4.32 -23.20 -20.78
N ALA A 202 5.61 -23.56 -20.72
CA ALA A 202 6.16 -24.35 -19.63
C ALA A 202 5.99 -23.65 -18.25
N PHE A 203 6.27 -22.34 -18.19
CA PHE A 203 6.12 -21.56 -16.98
C PHE A 203 4.64 -21.51 -16.52
N ARG A 204 3.71 -21.21 -17.44
CA ARG A 204 2.29 -21.18 -17.14
C ARG A 204 1.77 -22.53 -16.68
N GLU A 205 2.14 -23.62 -17.36
CA GLU A 205 1.72 -24.96 -16.98
C GLU A 205 2.23 -25.34 -15.59
N ALA A 206 3.48 -25.03 -15.30
CA ALA A 206 4.05 -25.23 -13.98
C ALA A 206 3.33 -24.42 -12.89
N LEU A 207 2.92 -23.18 -13.16
CA LEU A 207 2.11 -22.38 -12.24
C LEU A 207 0.73 -23.03 -11.98
N CYS A 208 0.09 -23.56 -13.03
CA CYS A 208 -1.25 -24.15 -12.90
C CYS A 208 -1.25 -25.45 -12.11
N THR A 209 -0.13 -26.19 -12.12
CA THR A 209 0.01 -27.53 -11.51
C THR A 209 0.80 -27.54 -10.20
N ALA A 210 1.40 -26.41 -9.82
CA ALA A 210 2.23 -26.31 -8.62
C ALA A 210 1.41 -26.47 -7.34
N GLU A 211 2.04 -27.05 -6.30
CA GLU A 211 1.45 -27.18 -4.99
C GLU A 211 1.37 -25.85 -4.25
N GLU A 212 0.19 -25.57 -3.73
CA GLU A 212 -0.09 -24.37 -2.95
C GLU A 212 0.12 -24.61 -1.45
N ALA A 213 0.52 -23.56 -0.72
CA ALA A 213 0.54 -23.61 0.73
C ALA A 213 -0.90 -23.64 1.26
N PRO A 214 -1.18 -24.41 2.33
CA PRO A 214 -2.52 -24.48 2.87
C PRO A 214 -2.94 -23.11 3.45
N VAL A 215 -4.03 -22.58 2.96
CA VAL A 215 -4.65 -21.34 3.48
C VAL A 215 -6.07 -21.71 3.92
N HIS A 216 -6.32 -21.67 5.23
CA HIS A 216 -7.64 -21.99 5.76
C HIS A 216 -8.71 -21.01 5.27
N GLY A 217 -9.77 -21.54 4.64
CA GLY A 217 -10.88 -20.75 4.14
C GLY A 217 -10.58 -19.92 2.89
N PHE A 218 -9.54 -20.28 2.12
CA PHE A 218 -9.25 -19.66 0.85
C PHE A 218 -10.32 -19.95 -0.18
N GLU A 219 -10.87 -18.90 -0.76
CA GLU A 219 -11.79 -18.94 -1.89
C GLU A 219 -11.34 -17.87 -2.89
N ASP A 220 -11.19 -18.21 -4.16
CA ASP A 220 -10.72 -17.29 -5.22
C ASP A 220 -11.56 -16.01 -5.32
N SER A 221 -12.85 -16.10 -4.99
CA SER A 221 -13.77 -14.96 -4.98
C SER A 221 -13.47 -13.91 -3.90
N LYS A 222 -12.63 -14.23 -2.92
CA LYS A 222 -12.25 -13.35 -1.80
C LYS A 222 -10.87 -12.73 -1.95
N VAL A 223 -10.20 -12.94 -3.09
CA VAL A 223 -8.89 -12.33 -3.36
C VAL A 223 -9.08 -10.95 -3.97
N PHE A 224 -8.31 -9.98 -3.49
CA PHE A 224 -8.28 -8.65 -4.08
C PHE A 224 -7.61 -8.69 -5.46
N GLU A 225 -8.28 -8.16 -6.51
CA GLU A 225 -7.81 -8.23 -7.90
C GLU A 225 -6.39 -7.66 -8.08
N GLY A 226 -6.03 -6.61 -7.35
CA GLY A 226 -4.70 -5.97 -7.43
C GLY A 226 -3.56 -6.81 -6.84
N CYS A 227 -3.89 -7.83 -6.01
CA CYS A 227 -2.94 -8.72 -5.33
C CYS A 227 -3.22 -10.19 -5.64
N MET A 228 -3.92 -10.44 -6.76
CA MET A 228 -4.24 -11.79 -7.22
C MET A 228 -2.97 -12.63 -7.41
N PRO A 229 -2.87 -13.82 -6.81
CA PRO A 229 -1.74 -14.71 -7.00
C PRO A 229 -1.52 -15.04 -8.47
N VAL A 230 -0.25 -15.14 -8.86
CA VAL A 230 0.14 -15.37 -10.26
C VAL A 230 -0.40 -16.71 -10.78
N GLU A 231 -0.44 -17.75 -9.96
CA GLU A 231 -1.00 -19.06 -10.29
C GLU A 231 -2.52 -19.01 -10.51
N VAL A 232 -3.24 -18.18 -9.75
CA VAL A 232 -4.68 -17.95 -9.96
C VAL A 232 -4.92 -17.23 -11.28
N ASN A 233 -4.12 -16.21 -11.59
CA ASN A 233 -4.16 -15.53 -12.90
C ASN A 233 -3.85 -16.49 -14.04
N ALA A 234 -2.88 -17.40 -13.87
CA ALA A 234 -2.51 -18.39 -14.89
C ALA A 234 -3.66 -19.35 -15.23
N ARG A 235 -4.48 -19.72 -14.24
CA ARG A 235 -5.65 -20.61 -14.42
C ARG A 235 -6.84 -19.92 -15.11
N ARG A 236 -6.96 -18.59 -15.01
CA ARG A 236 -8.06 -17.83 -15.64
C ARG A 236 -8.04 -17.87 -17.17
N GLY A 237 -6.90 -18.16 -17.79
CA GLY A 237 -6.77 -18.30 -19.24
C GLY A 237 -5.32 -18.31 -19.72
N TYR A 238 -5.11 -18.86 -20.93
CA TYR A 238 -3.76 -18.99 -21.48
C TYR A 238 -3.05 -17.65 -21.62
N ASP A 239 -3.73 -16.63 -22.09
CA ASP A 239 -3.15 -15.31 -22.36
C ASP A 239 -3.29 -14.32 -21.20
N THR A 240 -3.92 -14.69 -20.07
CA THR A 240 -4.18 -13.79 -18.96
C THR A 240 -2.90 -13.11 -18.45
N LEU A 241 -1.82 -13.88 -18.27
CA LEU A 241 -0.53 -13.33 -17.82
C LEU A 241 0.09 -12.39 -18.87
N ARG A 242 -0.05 -12.71 -20.17
CA ARG A 242 0.52 -11.90 -21.28
C ARG A 242 -0.19 -10.57 -21.49
N TYR A 243 -1.48 -10.48 -21.17
CA TYR A 243 -2.21 -9.21 -21.17
C TYR A 243 -2.12 -8.49 -19.82
N GLY A 244 -1.64 -9.17 -18.79
CA GLY A 244 -1.46 -8.69 -17.41
C GLY A 244 0.00 -8.43 -17.03
N ILE A 245 0.46 -9.21 -16.06
CA ILE A 245 1.76 -9.01 -15.39
C ILE A 245 2.98 -9.31 -16.28
N LEU A 246 2.86 -10.21 -17.25
CA LEU A 246 3.93 -10.58 -18.19
C LEU A 246 3.75 -9.89 -19.57
N LYS A 247 3.06 -8.76 -19.61
CA LYS A 247 2.80 -8.04 -20.86
C LYS A 247 4.09 -7.62 -21.55
N PRO A 248 4.35 -8.03 -22.82
CA PRO A 248 5.60 -7.71 -23.53
C PRO A 248 5.58 -6.32 -24.19
N ILE A 249 4.41 -5.80 -24.54
CA ILE A 249 4.26 -4.59 -25.37
C ILE A 249 5.00 -3.39 -24.78
N GLY A 250 5.83 -2.76 -25.60
CA GLY A 250 6.63 -1.58 -25.23
C GLY A 250 7.94 -1.93 -24.52
N LEU A 251 8.37 -3.19 -24.59
CA LEU A 251 9.63 -3.69 -24.04
C LEU A 251 10.37 -4.52 -25.12
N PRO A 252 10.75 -3.92 -26.26
CA PRO A 252 11.47 -4.65 -27.30
C PRO A 252 12.80 -5.20 -26.77
N ASP A 253 13.09 -6.46 -27.11
CA ASP A 253 14.38 -7.08 -26.80
C ASP A 253 15.47 -6.38 -27.65
N PRO A 254 16.52 -5.80 -27.03
CA PRO A 254 17.61 -5.14 -27.77
C PRO A 254 18.33 -6.02 -28.77
N LYS A 255 18.30 -7.35 -28.58
CA LYS A 255 18.96 -8.30 -29.51
C LYS A 255 18.17 -8.53 -30.79
N THR A 256 16.85 -8.46 -30.71
CA THR A 256 15.96 -8.77 -31.86
C THR A 256 15.24 -7.54 -32.40
N GLY A 257 15.15 -6.46 -31.60
CA GLY A 257 14.37 -5.27 -31.91
C GLY A 257 12.86 -5.48 -31.86
N LYS A 258 12.37 -6.65 -31.41
CA LYS A 258 10.96 -7.02 -31.37
C LYS A 258 10.52 -7.26 -29.93
N ASP A 259 9.24 -7.03 -29.68
CA ASP A 259 8.62 -7.43 -28.40
C ASP A 259 8.68 -8.96 -28.27
N PRO A 260 9.17 -9.52 -27.15
CA PRO A 260 9.16 -10.96 -26.90
C PRO A 260 7.74 -11.51 -26.73
N PHE A 261 7.59 -12.83 -26.60
CA PHE A 261 6.26 -13.43 -26.44
C PHE A 261 5.64 -13.04 -25.08
N ALA A 262 6.45 -13.03 -24.02
CA ALA A 262 6.09 -12.53 -22.70
C ALA A 262 7.33 -11.95 -21.98
N VAL A 263 7.16 -11.11 -20.96
CA VAL A 263 8.27 -10.52 -20.19
C VAL A 263 7.91 -10.46 -18.71
N LEU A 264 8.74 -11.07 -17.86
CA LEU A 264 8.74 -10.78 -16.45
C LEU A 264 9.63 -9.56 -16.18
N GLN A 265 9.11 -8.57 -15.43
CA GLN A 265 9.89 -7.43 -14.97
C GLN A 265 10.37 -7.63 -13.54
N LEU A 266 11.64 -7.33 -13.29
CA LEU A 266 12.19 -7.28 -11.94
C LEU A 266 12.49 -5.83 -11.59
N ARG A 267 12.12 -5.42 -10.37
CA ARG A 267 12.34 -4.07 -9.86
C ARG A 267 13.32 -4.11 -8.70
N ARG A 268 14.24 -3.16 -8.68
CA ARG A 268 15.18 -2.95 -7.57
C ARG A 268 14.43 -2.81 -6.24
N ASP A 269 14.85 -3.56 -5.22
CA ASP A 269 14.19 -3.60 -3.90
C ASP A 269 14.98 -2.86 -2.82
N ASN A 270 16.26 -2.51 -3.07
CA ASN A 270 17.12 -1.73 -2.18
C ASN A 270 17.99 -0.73 -2.95
N ALA A 271 18.55 0.28 -2.26
CA ALA A 271 19.37 1.33 -2.85
C ALA A 271 20.65 0.78 -3.52
N GLN A 272 21.26 -0.28 -2.94
CA GLN A 272 22.48 -0.88 -3.46
C GLN A 272 22.25 -1.64 -4.78
N GLY A 273 20.99 -1.91 -5.17
CA GLY A 273 20.66 -2.70 -6.35
C GLY A 273 21.07 -4.17 -6.23
N SER A 274 21.25 -4.68 -5.01
CA SER A 274 21.62 -6.07 -4.75
C SER A 274 20.43 -7.01 -4.66
N LEU A 275 19.20 -6.48 -4.54
CA LEU A 275 17.95 -7.24 -4.41
C LEU A 275 16.92 -6.77 -5.44
N TYR A 276 16.19 -7.75 -6.01
CA TYR A 276 15.16 -7.50 -7.01
C TYR A 276 13.86 -8.23 -6.69
N ASN A 277 12.75 -7.50 -6.74
CA ASN A 277 11.40 -8.02 -6.58
C ASN A 277 10.81 -8.47 -7.91
N LEU A 278 10.17 -9.64 -7.95
CA LEU A 278 9.47 -10.17 -9.12
C LEU A 278 8.12 -9.46 -9.26
N VAL A 279 8.04 -8.48 -10.16
CA VAL A 279 6.88 -7.59 -10.28
C VAL A 279 5.63 -8.35 -10.71
N GLY A 280 4.57 -8.25 -9.90
CA GLY A 280 3.29 -8.90 -10.19
C GLY A 280 3.23 -10.40 -9.89
N CYS A 281 4.32 -11.01 -9.40
CA CYS A 281 4.39 -12.43 -9.07
C CYS A 281 4.05 -12.72 -7.60
N GLN A 282 3.03 -12.06 -7.06
CA GLN A 282 2.46 -12.46 -5.76
C GLN A 282 2.01 -13.92 -5.85
N THR A 283 2.30 -14.71 -4.81
CA THR A 283 2.03 -16.15 -4.86
C THR A 283 1.83 -16.74 -3.48
N HIS A 284 1.04 -17.82 -3.40
CA HIS A 284 0.93 -18.67 -2.21
C HIS A 284 1.40 -20.10 -2.47
N LEU A 285 2.16 -20.33 -3.54
CA LEU A 285 2.83 -21.60 -3.77
C LEU A 285 3.75 -21.96 -2.60
N LYS A 286 3.91 -23.27 -2.32
CA LYS A 286 4.93 -23.74 -1.39
C LYS A 286 6.32 -23.24 -1.79
N PHE A 287 7.21 -22.99 -0.83
CA PHE A 287 8.53 -22.40 -1.11
C PHE A 287 9.36 -23.20 -2.13
N GLY A 288 9.34 -24.55 -2.04
CA GLY A 288 9.98 -25.41 -3.03
C GLY A 288 9.41 -25.27 -4.43
N GLU A 289 8.10 -25.11 -4.53
CA GLU A 289 7.41 -24.88 -5.80
C GLU A 289 7.72 -23.51 -6.37
N GLN A 290 7.80 -22.46 -5.56
CA GLN A 290 8.19 -21.13 -6.02
C GLN A 290 9.56 -21.18 -6.68
N LYS A 291 10.56 -21.83 -6.04
CA LYS A 291 11.88 -21.99 -6.62
C LYS A 291 11.81 -22.78 -7.94
N ARG A 292 11.12 -23.93 -7.96
CA ARG A 292 10.98 -24.76 -9.17
C ARG A 292 10.32 -24.03 -10.31
N VAL A 293 9.23 -23.34 -10.07
CA VAL A 293 8.41 -22.66 -11.08
C VAL A 293 9.12 -21.44 -11.65
N PHE A 294 9.62 -20.55 -10.79
CA PHE A 294 10.27 -19.32 -11.25
C PHE A 294 11.63 -19.59 -11.93
N SER A 295 12.30 -20.70 -11.60
CA SER A 295 13.55 -21.10 -12.28
C SER A 295 13.33 -21.60 -13.73
N ILE A 296 12.10 -21.79 -14.18
CA ILE A 296 11.79 -22.05 -15.59
C ILE A 296 12.07 -20.81 -16.47
N ILE A 297 11.98 -19.61 -15.87
CA ILE A 297 12.32 -18.37 -16.57
C ILE A 297 13.84 -18.34 -16.78
N PRO A 298 14.36 -18.29 -18.03
CA PRO A 298 15.78 -18.50 -18.28
C PRO A 298 16.72 -17.57 -17.51
N ALA A 299 16.34 -16.31 -17.34
CA ALA A 299 17.11 -15.36 -16.54
C ALA A 299 17.14 -15.68 -15.05
N LEU A 300 16.22 -16.51 -14.56
CA LEU A 300 16.08 -16.89 -13.14
C LEU A 300 16.43 -18.37 -12.89
N ALA A 301 17.02 -19.07 -13.86
CA ALA A 301 17.31 -20.51 -13.74
C ALA A 301 18.15 -20.87 -12.49
N ASN A 302 19.03 -19.97 -12.09
CA ASN A 302 19.90 -20.13 -10.91
C ASN A 302 19.58 -19.09 -9.81
N ALA A 303 18.37 -18.49 -9.82
CA ALA A 303 18.02 -17.42 -8.90
C ALA A 303 18.07 -17.87 -7.43
N GLU A 304 18.67 -17.00 -6.60
CA GLU A 304 18.72 -17.16 -5.15
C GLU A 304 17.61 -16.32 -4.53
N PHE A 305 16.62 -17.00 -3.95
CA PHE A 305 15.49 -16.38 -3.30
C PHE A 305 15.86 -16.00 -1.87
N VAL A 306 15.93 -14.71 -1.58
CA VAL A 306 16.13 -14.17 -0.22
C VAL A 306 14.82 -14.00 0.53
N ARG A 307 13.71 -13.91 -0.21
CA ARG A 307 12.35 -13.88 0.31
C ARG A 307 11.41 -14.63 -0.62
N TYR A 308 10.61 -15.52 -0.04
CA TYR A 308 9.53 -16.19 -0.77
C TYR A 308 8.23 -15.39 -0.68
N GLY A 309 7.37 -15.56 -1.67
CA GLY A 309 6.00 -15.10 -1.61
C GLY A 309 5.21 -15.83 -0.53
N VAL A 310 4.34 -15.12 0.14
CA VAL A 310 3.43 -15.65 1.17
C VAL A 310 2.08 -14.98 1.02
N MET A 311 1.02 -15.70 1.41
CA MET A 311 -0.34 -15.16 1.44
C MET A 311 -0.79 -14.93 2.87
N HIS A 312 -1.46 -13.81 3.09
CA HIS A 312 -2.06 -13.45 4.37
C HIS A 312 -3.55 -13.20 4.21
N ARG A 313 -4.31 -13.57 5.23
CA ARG A 313 -5.71 -13.16 5.33
C ARG A 313 -5.76 -11.77 5.95
N ASN A 314 -6.17 -10.81 5.14
CA ASN A 314 -6.40 -9.43 5.57
C ASN A 314 -7.85 -9.26 6.04
N THR A 315 -8.04 -8.56 7.14
CA THR A 315 -9.36 -8.21 7.66
C THR A 315 -9.61 -6.71 7.54
N PHE A 316 -10.86 -6.33 7.28
CA PHE A 316 -11.27 -4.94 7.22
C PHE A 316 -12.73 -4.78 7.70
N LEU A 317 -13.08 -3.55 8.07
CA LEU A 317 -14.41 -3.19 8.54
C LEU A 317 -15.40 -3.02 7.38
N ASP A 318 -16.69 -3.26 7.62
CA ASP A 318 -17.77 -2.76 6.74
C ASP A 318 -17.92 -1.24 6.96
N SER A 319 -16.87 -0.49 6.60
CA SER A 319 -16.70 0.92 6.93
C SER A 319 -17.83 1.84 6.50
N PRO A 320 -18.50 1.66 5.33
CA PRO A 320 -19.62 2.51 4.94
C PRO A 320 -20.75 2.57 5.97
N ARG A 321 -20.93 1.50 6.72
CA ARG A 321 -21.98 1.42 7.76
C ARG A 321 -21.50 1.86 9.13
N LEU A 322 -20.19 1.86 9.36
CA LEU A 322 -19.59 2.07 10.67
C LEU A 322 -18.96 3.45 10.81
N LEU A 323 -18.30 3.95 9.75
CA LEU A 323 -17.46 5.13 9.82
C LEU A 323 -18.08 6.32 9.08
N ASP A 324 -17.78 7.51 9.56
CA ASP A 324 -18.00 8.75 8.81
C ASP A 324 -16.79 9.09 7.92
N ASN A 325 -16.86 10.21 7.20
CA ASN A 325 -15.79 10.65 6.29
C ASN A 325 -14.56 11.24 6.99
N THR A 326 -14.54 11.22 8.33
CA THR A 326 -13.35 11.53 9.16
C THR A 326 -12.75 10.27 9.76
N TYR A 327 -13.22 9.10 9.32
CA TYR A 327 -12.88 7.79 9.84
C TYR A 327 -13.33 7.55 11.30
N ALA A 328 -14.17 8.40 11.86
CA ALA A 328 -14.73 8.24 13.19
C ALA A 328 -15.85 7.20 13.19
N LEU A 329 -15.91 6.40 14.27
CA LEU A 329 -17.01 5.47 14.49
C LEU A 329 -18.30 6.29 14.75
N ARG A 330 -19.32 6.11 13.91
CA ARG A 330 -20.58 6.89 13.98
C ARG A 330 -21.28 6.81 15.33
N THR A 331 -21.17 5.68 16.02
CA THR A 331 -21.77 5.44 17.33
C THR A 331 -20.95 6.00 18.49
N GLU A 332 -19.63 6.21 18.27
CA GLU A 332 -18.71 6.69 19.31
C GLU A 332 -17.54 7.49 18.69
N PRO A 333 -17.74 8.79 18.35
CA PRO A 333 -16.78 9.57 17.55
C PRO A 333 -15.40 9.79 18.18
N ARG A 334 -15.21 9.50 19.48
CA ARG A 334 -13.87 9.50 20.10
C ARG A 334 -12.97 8.40 19.53
N ILE A 335 -13.54 7.37 18.90
CA ILE A 335 -12.83 6.25 18.28
C ILE A 335 -12.75 6.49 16.79
N ARG A 336 -11.53 6.47 16.23
CA ARG A 336 -11.27 6.49 14.81
C ARG A 336 -10.53 5.23 14.39
N PHE A 337 -10.70 4.88 13.12
CA PHE A 337 -9.94 3.82 12.49
C PHE A 337 -9.08 4.41 11.36
N ALA A 338 -7.92 3.82 11.08
CA ALA A 338 -7.06 4.26 9.98
C ALA A 338 -6.30 3.08 9.35
N GLY A 339 -5.91 3.22 8.09
CA GLY A 339 -5.18 2.20 7.34
C GLY A 339 -6.09 1.17 6.68
N GLN A 340 -5.49 0.09 6.22
CA GLN A 340 -6.18 -0.97 5.46
C GLN A 340 -7.37 -1.59 6.22
N ILE A 341 -7.38 -1.57 7.54
CA ILE A 341 -8.52 -2.03 8.34
C ILE A 341 -9.82 -1.28 7.99
N THR A 342 -9.74 -0.08 7.43
CA THR A 342 -10.90 0.72 6.98
C THR A 342 -11.36 0.37 5.56
N GLY A 343 -10.68 -0.54 4.86
CA GLY A 343 -10.97 -0.84 3.45
C GLY A 343 -10.37 0.13 2.45
N VAL A 344 -9.45 1.02 2.86
CA VAL A 344 -8.54 1.64 1.90
C VAL A 344 -7.46 0.62 1.55
N GLU A 345 -7.10 0.50 0.27
CA GLU A 345 -6.11 -0.46 -0.18
C GLU A 345 -4.88 0.26 -0.72
N GLY A 346 -3.70 -0.11 -0.17
CA GLY A 346 -2.39 0.42 -0.56
C GLY A 346 -1.70 1.23 0.52
N TYR A 347 -0.37 1.37 0.38
CA TYR A 347 0.49 2.04 1.36
C TYR A 347 0.20 3.54 1.49
N VAL A 348 0.02 4.21 0.35
CA VAL A 348 -0.23 5.67 0.33
C VAL A 348 -1.64 5.98 0.81
N GLU A 349 -2.61 5.12 0.46
CA GLU A 349 -3.99 5.22 0.94
C GLU A 349 -4.08 5.00 2.44
N SER A 350 -3.29 4.05 2.97
CA SER A 350 -3.18 3.83 4.41
C SER A 350 -2.61 5.07 5.12
N ALA A 351 -1.54 5.66 4.58
CA ALA A 351 -0.99 6.90 5.10
C ALA A 351 -2.01 8.04 5.03
N ALA A 352 -2.74 8.19 3.91
CA ALA A 352 -3.76 9.23 3.74
C ALA A 352 -4.91 9.12 4.76
N SER A 353 -5.36 7.90 5.05
CA SER A 353 -6.37 7.68 6.09
C SER A 353 -5.84 8.03 7.48
N GLY A 354 -4.57 7.66 7.78
CA GLY A 354 -3.89 8.04 9.02
C GLY A 354 -3.71 9.55 9.14
N PHE A 355 -3.31 10.22 8.04
CA PHE A 355 -3.23 11.67 7.97
C PHE A 355 -4.55 12.33 8.33
N LEU A 356 -5.63 11.90 7.66
CA LEU A 356 -6.95 12.51 7.88
C LEU A 356 -7.48 12.26 9.28
N ALA A 357 -7.35 11.03 9.80
CA ALA A 357 -7.75 10.69 11.16
C ALA A 357 -6.95 11.49 12.19
N GLY A 358 -5.63 11.59 12.05
CA GLY A 358 -4.76 12.35 12.94
C GLY A 358 -5.05 13.85 12.90
N LEU A 359 -5.12 14.45 11.70
CA LEU A 359 -5.42 15.86 11.53
C LEU A 359 -6.80 16.25 12.11
N THR A 360 -7.83 15.46 11.79
CA THR A 360 -9.19 15.76 12.27
C THR A 360 -9.25 15.67 13.80
N THR A 361 -8.63 14.63 14.39
CA THR A 361 -8.52 14.51 15.84
C THR A 361 -7.77 15.71 16.44
N ALA A 362 -6.68 16.16 15.80
CA ALA A 362 -5.93 17.32 16.28
C ALA A 362 -6.77 18.60 16.29
N LEU A 363 -7.52 18.87 15.22
CA LEU A 363 -8.39 20.03 15.13
C LEU A 363 -9.50 20.00 16.20
N GLU A 364 -10.07 18.83 16.45
CA GLU A 364 -11.08 18.68 17.52
C GLU A 364 -10.50 18.91 18.92
N VAL A 365 -9.33 18.34 19.23
CA VAL A 365 -8.65 18.55 20.52
C VAL A 365 -8.27 20.02 20.71
N GLN A 366 -7.93 20.72 19.63
CA GLN A 366 -7.65 22.15 19.65
C GLN A 366 -8.90 23.04 19.63
N GLU A 367 -10.09 22.44 19.52
CA GLU A 367 -11.38 23.17 19.36
C GLU A 367 -11.42 24.10 18.13
N LYS A 368 -10.65 23.71 17.08
CA LYS A 368 -10.61 24.41 15.79
C LYS A 368 -11.74 23.93 14.87
N SER A 369 -12.10 24.78 13.92
CA SER A 369 -13.11 24.44 12.91
C SER A 369 -12.73 23.21 12.09
N SER A 370 -13.68 22.33 11.88
CA SER A 370 -13.50 21.15 11.02
C SER A 370 -13.22 21.53 9.58
N LEU A 371 -12.42 20.74 8.89
CA LEU A 371 -12.17 20.84 7.45
C LEU A 371 -13.20 19.99 6.69
N ILE A 372 -13.62 20.50 5.53
CA ILE A 372 -14.52 19.74 4.65
C ILE A 372 -13.68 18.93 3.67
N TRP A 373 -13.80 17.61 3.77
CA TRP A 373 -13.19 16.67 2.85
C TRP A 373 -14.26 16.10 1.91
N ASN A 374 -14.11 16.30 0.62
CA ASN A 374 -15.05 15.88 -0.40
C ASN A 374 -14.35 15.17 -1.56
N ARG A 375 -15.10 14.72 -2.55
CA ARG A 375 -14.58 13.99 -3.72
C ARG A 375 -13.76 14.85 -4.71
N GLN A 376 -13.47 16.10 -4.41
CA GLN A 376 -12.65 16.97 -5.26
C GLN A 376 -11.15 16.78 -5.05
N THR A 377 -10.73 16.17 -3.92
CA THR A 377 -9.35 15.79 -3.62
C THR A 377 -9.23 14.27 -3.52
N ALA A 378 -8.05 13.71 -3.71
CA ALA A 378 -7.83 12.26 -3.63
C ALA A 378 -8.00 11.75 -2.19
N ILE A 379 -7.49 12.49 -1.19
CA ILE A 379 -7.69 12.20 0.24
C ILE A 379 -9.19 12.19 0.58
N GLY A 380 -9.92 13.24 0.18
CA GLY A 380 -11.35 13.35 0.43
C GLY A 380 -12.18 12.29 -0.32
N ALA A 381 -11.80 11.94 -1.55
CA ALA A 381 -12.48 10.92 -2.33
C ALA A 381 -12.37 9.53 -1.70
N LEU A 382 -11.21 9.17 -1.14
CA LEU A 382 -11.05 7.93 -0.36
C LEU A 382 -11.91 7.94 0.90
N ALA A 383 -11.88 9.03 1.65
CA ALA A 383 -12.70 9.20 2.85
C ALA A 383 -14.21 9.10 2.56
N CYS A 384 -14.66 9.73 1.48
CA CYS A 384 -16.05 9.61 1.01
C CYS A 384 -16.39 8.19 0.55
N TYR A 385 -15.46 7.46 -0.07
CA TYR A 385 -15.70 6.08 -0.48
C TYR A 385 -15.91 5.15 0.71
N VAL A 386 -15.03 5.20 1.72
CA VAL A 386 -15.11 4.32 2.90
C VAL A 386 -16.28 4.67 3.82
N SER A 387 -16.90 5.83 3.67
CA SER A 387 -18.04 6.26 4.48
C SER A 387 -19.40 6.29 3.71
N ASP A 388 -19.40 5.86 2.45
CA ASP A 388 -20.57 5.92 1.58
C ASP A 388 -21.54 4.77 1.87
N HIS A 389 -22.53 5.05 2.71
CA HIS A 389 -23.55 4.09 3.14
C HIS A 389 -24.43 3.53 1.98
N THR A 390 -24.35 4.08 0.78
CA THR A 390 -25.07 3.59 -0.40
C THR A 390 -24.39 2.36 -1.03
N ILE A 391 -23.13 2.07 -0.65
CA ILE A 391 -22.40 0.92 -1.15
C ILE A 391 -22.92 -0.37 -0.48
N ASN A 392 -23.58 -1.23 -1.27
CA ASN A 392 -24.16 -2.49 -0.76
C ASN A 392 -23.13 -3.63 -0.60
N LYS A 393 -22.11 -3.67 -1.47
CA LYS A 393 -21.03 -4.66 -1.45
C LYS A 393 -19.70 -3.93 -1.35
N PHE A 394 -19.32 -3.59 -0.14
CA PHE A 394 -18.08 -2.87 0.11
C PHE A 394 -16.87 -3.76 -0.19
N GLN A 395 -15.91 -3.21 -0.92
CA GLN A 395 -14.65 -3.85 -1.28
C GLN A 395 -13.50 -2.88 -1.01
N PRO A 396 -12.32 -3.37 -0.62
CA PRO A 396 -11.14 -2.52 -0.52
C PRO A 396 -10.87 -1.76 -1.82
N MET A 397 -10.43 -0.50 -1.71
CA MET A 397 -10.27 0.39 -2.86
C MET A 397 -8.95 1.13 -2.84
N ASN A 398 -8.22 1.05 -3.96
CA ASN A 398 -7.12 1.96 -4.25
C ASN A 398 -7.66 3.31 -4.77
N VAL A 399 -6.92 4.38 -4.50
CA VAL A 399 -7.22 5.67 -5.12
C VAL A 399 -7.21 5.56 -6.65
N ASN A 400 -8.25 6.09 -7.28
CA ASN A 400 -8.39 6.17 -8.74
C ASN A 400 -9.24 7.38 -9.13
N PHE A 401 -9.08 7.88 -10.36
CA PHE A 401 -9.85 9.05 -10.81
C PHE A 401 -11.37 8.81 -10.93
N GLY A 402 -11.82 7.56 -10.86
CA GLY A 402 -13.25 7.22 -10.91
C GLY A 402 -14.00 7.55 -9.62
N ILE A 403 -13.30 7.66 -8.48
CA ILE A 403 -13.91 8.07 -7.20
C ILE A 403 -13.85 9.58 -6.96
N LEU A 404 -13.07 10.34 -7.77
CA LEU A 404 -13.02 11.80 -7.71
C LEU A 404 -14.18 12.41 -8.54
N ASP A 405 -14.66 13.56 -8.10
CA ASP A 405 -15.66 14.32 -8.85
C ASP A 405 -15.17 14.67 -10.27
N PRO A 406 -15.98 14.51 -11.31
CA PRO A 406 -15.63 14.91 -12.66
C PRO A 406 -15.44 16.43 -12.77
N LEU A 407 -14.82 16.86 -13.86
CA LEU A 407 -14.81 18.28 -14.23
C LEU A 407 -16.19 18.70 -14.74
N ALA A 408 -16.58 19.94 -14.49
CA ALA A 408 -17.85 20.51 -14.97
C ALA A 408 -17.92 20.68 -16.51
N TYR A 409 -16.79 20.46 -17.18
CA TYR A 409 -16.64 20.60 -18.63
C TYR A 409 -15.89 19.42 -19.24
N ARG A 410 -16.09 19.21 -20.55
CA ARG A 410 -15.47 18.11 -21.28
C ARG A 410 -14.03 18.44 -21.67
N VAL A 411 -13.09 17.53 -21.34
CA VAL A 411 -11.68 17.60 -21.73
C VAL A 411 -11.36 16.46 -22.70
N LYS A 412 -10.66 16.79 -23.78
CA LYS A 412 -10.23 15.81 -24.80
C LYS A 412 -8.94 15.10 -24.31
N GLY A 413 -8.98 13.79 -24.30
CA GLY A 413 -7.84 12.95 -23.88
C GLY A 413 -7.81 12.64 -22.37
N LYS A 414 -7.57 11.34 -22.06
CA LYS A 414 -7.58 10.84 -20.67
C LYS A 414 -6.50 11.50 -19.81
N ARG A 415 -5.29 11.63 -20.34
CA ARG A 415 -4.15 12.21 -19.61
C ARG A 415 -4.41 13.67 -19.26
N GLU A 416 -4.88 14.46 -20.23
CA GLU A 416 -5.18 15.87 -20.01
C GLU A 416 -6.34 16.06 -19.01
N LYS A 417 -7.42 15.27 -19.15
CA LYS A 417 -8.51 15.26 -18.16
C LYS A 417 -7.98 14.99 -16.75
N ASN A 418 -7.14 13.98 -16.58
CA ASN A 418 -6.59 13.62 -15.27
C ASN A 418 -5.70 14.75 -14.72
N ASN A 419 -4.86 15.38 -15.55
CA ASN A 419 -4.03 16.51 -15.14
C ASN A 419 -4.87 17.69 -14.62
N GLN A 420 -5.99 18.00 -15.27
CA GLN A 420 -6.88 19.09 -14.85
C GLN A 420 -7.64 18.75 -13.54
N ILE A 421 -8.05 17.49 -13.35
CA ILE A 421 -8.59 17.03 -12.06
C ILE A 421 -7.53 17.19 -10.96
N SER A 422 -6.30 16.82 -11.24
CA SER A 422 -5.18 16.96 -10.29
C SER A 422 -4.90 18.43 -9.98
N ALA A 423 -4.89 19.31 -10.97
CA ALA A 423 -4.67 20.73 -10.74
C ALA A 423 -5.76 21.35 -9.83
N ARG A 424 -7.05 20.99 -10.06
CA ARG A 424 -8.16 21.38 -9.18
C ARG A 424 -7.96 20.89 -7.76
N ALA A 425 -7.62 19.60 -7.61
CA ALA A 425 -7.43 19.00 -6.29
C ALA A 425 -6.28 19.68 -5.52
N LEU A 426 -5.16 19.94 -6.17
CA LEU A 426 -4.00 20.56 -5.56
C LEU A 426 -4.26 22.02 -5.14
N ALA A 427 -5.06 22.77 -5.91
CA ALA A 427 -5.47 24.13 -5.50
C ALA A 427 -6.34 24.10 -4.22
N ILE A 428 -7.20 23.09 -4.07
CA ILE A 428 -7.98 22.89 -2.84
C ILE A 428 -7.07 22.54 -1.68
N ILE A 429 -6.09 21.65 -1.89
CA ILE A 429 -5.12 21.25 -0.86
C ILE A 429 -4.29 22.46 -0.39
N ASP A 430 -3.86 23.33 -1.30
CA ASP A 430 -3.14 24.56 -0.92
C ASP A 430 -3.99 25.45 0.00
N SER A 431 -5.29 25.62 -0.32
CA SER A 431 -6.23 26.34 0.55
C SER A 431 -6.45 25.66 1.90
N ILE A 432 -6.47 24.31 1.93
CA ILE A 432 -6.55 23.55 3.18
C ILE A 432 -5.28 23.79 4.01
N LYS A 433 -4.09 23.75 3.38
CA LYS A 433 -2.81 24.00 4.06
C LYS A 433 -2.80 25.37 4.76
N GLU A 434 -3.24 26.41 4.09
CA GLU A 434 -3.36 27.76 4.67
C GLU A 434 -4.27 27.78 5.90
N ARG A 435 -5.41 27.09 5.84
CA ARG A 435 -6.35 26.99 6.97
C ARG A 435 -5.82 26.19 8.15
N ILE A 436 -4.99 25.19 7.91
CA ILE A 436 -4.35 24.39 8.98
C ILE A 436 -3.25 25.20 9.68
N ALA A 437 -2.57 26.09 8.96
CA ALA A 437 -1.49 26.92 9.50
C ALA A 437 -2.01 28.03 10.45
N LEU A 438 -3.28 28.40 10.35
CA LEU A 438 -3.98 29.34 11.24
C LEU A 438 -4.50 28.63 12.52
#